data_86d87a0c7aa5d9e00db7d0931e751769
#
_entry.id   86d87a0c7aa5d9e00db7d0931e751769
#
_cell.length_a   1.000
_cell.length_b   1.000
_cell.length_c   1.000
_cell.angle_alpha   90.00
_cell.angle_beta   90.00
_cell.angle_gamma   90.00
#
_symmetry.space_group_name_H-M   'P 1'
#
loop_
_entity.id
_entity.type
_entity.pdbx_description
1 polymer ?
#
loop_
_entity_poly.entity_id
_entity_poly.type
_entity_poly.pdbx_seq_one_letter_code
_entity_poly.pdbx_strand_id
1 'polypeptide(L)'
;MLKGIISAIFLAVACTFLYGQQPNMATFLKEGAPVEVIPGMFTTYRSGKHIYWEIPDSLIGREFAVTTTILTAPARPDRDMEKKFGYSGDMIGPVFFSFRKQGDELWIVDPLNERIIENPAGIYAKIAAQRGNSRLYKRLPVKAKTQGSSLIEIGEVLKDFPLFTLDIVSFDLLVGSRLKEKDCIKEIKGYDNRLLVHILSLIHI
;
A
#
# COMPACT_ATOMS: atom_id res chain seq x y z
N MET A 1 29.83 45.10 8.53
CA MET A 1 28.53 44.62 8.07
C MET A 1 28.61 43.50 7.02
N LEU A 2 29.50 43.58 6.02
CA LEU A 2 29.58 42.57 4.94
C LEU A 2 29.97 41.16 5.39
N LYS A 3 30.88 41.02 6.39
CA LYS A 3 31.29 39.71 6.91
C LYS A 3 30.16 38.93 7.64
N GLY A 4 29.22 39.63 8.29
CA GLY A 4 28.10 39.02 8.98
C GLY A 4 27.02 38.47 8.02
N ILE A 5 26.83 39.15 6.88
CA ILE A 5 25.87 38.75 5.85
C ILE A 5 26.33 37.46 5.13
N ILE A 6 27.64 37.38 4.82
CA ILE A 6 28.23 36.18 4.17
C ILE A 6 28.13 34.96 5.09
N SER A 7 28.35 35.12 6.40
CA SER A 7 28.23 34.02 7.38
C SER A 7 26.81 33.56 7.53
N ALA A 8 25.80 34.45 7.50
CA ALA A 8 24.40 34.11 7.57
C ALA A 8 23.90 33.37 6.31
N ILE A 9 24.41 33.77 5.12
CA ILE A 9 24.05 33.09 3.86
C ILE A 9 24.66 31.69 3.81
N PHE A 10 25.90 31.49 4.29
CA PHE A 10 26.50 30.15 4.38
C PHE A 10 25.77 29.24 5.37
N LEU A 11 25.29 29.75 6.49
CA LEU A 11 24.50 28.98 7.46
C LEU A 11 23.13 28.64 6.90
N ALA A 12 22.48 29.53 6.17
CA ALA A 12 21.19 29.27 5.54
C ALA A 12 21.29 28.22 4.41
N VAL A 13 22.36 28.28 3.60
CA VAL A 13 22.62 27.25 2.56
C VAL A 13 22.95 25.89 3.18
N ALA A 14 23.73 25.86 4.27
CA ALA A 14 24.02 24.60 4.99
C ALA A 14 22.74 23.99 5.62
N CYS A 15 21.81 24.79 6.14
CA CYS A 15 20.53 24.32 6.65
C CYS A 15 19.62 23.78 5.55
N THR A 16 19.66 24.30 4.33
CA THR A 16 18.84 23.78 3.22
C THR A 16 19.35 22.44 2.68
N PHE A 17 20.65 22.11 2.85
CA PHE A 17 21.20 20.81 2.48
C PHE A 17 20.90 19.71 3.52
N LEU A 18 20.52 20.06 4.76
CA LEU A 18 20.15 19.10 5.80
C LEU A 18 18.67 18.70 5.77
N TYR A 19 17.84 19.44 5.07
CA TYR A 19 16.43 19.12 4.88
C TYR A 19 16.26 18.32 3.59
N GLY A 20 16.24 16.98 3.68
CA GLY A 20 15.73 16.18 2.59
C GLY A 20 16.46 14.92 2.18
N GLN A 21 17.54 14.50 2.81
CA GLN A 21 18.06 13.14 2.54
C GLN A 21 17.25 12.13 3.35
N GLN A 22 16.42 11.37 2.64
CA GLN A 22 15.79 10.18 3.20
C GLN A 22 16.89 9.24 3.72
N PRO A 23 16.72 8.61 4.90
CA PRO A 23 17.72 7.71 5.43
C PRO A 23 18.02 6.59 4.44
N ASN A 24 19.27 6.12 4.46
CA ASN A 24 19.63 4.91 3.72
C ASN A 24 18.84 3.73 4.32
N MET A 25 18.31 2.87 3.48
CA MET A 25 17.50 1.73 3.87
C MET A 25 18.22 0.82 4.87
N ALA A 26 19.52 0.54 4.65
CA ALA A 26 20.31 -0.30 5.55
C ALA A 26 20.44 0.31 6.96
N THR A 27 20.55 1.63 7.08
CA THR A 27 20.57 2.35 8.36
C THR A 27 19.19 2.32 9.00
N PHE A 28 18.15 2.65 8.24
CA PHE A 28 16.76 2.66 8.73
C PHE A 28 16.33 1.31 9.30
N LEU A 29 16.64 0.20 8.62
CA LEU A 29 16.28 -1.14 9.08
C LEU A 29 17.14 -1.64 10.26
N LYS A 30 18.35 -1.13 10.44
CA LYS A 30 19.25 -1.51 11.58
C LYS A 30 18.85 -0.85 12.89
N GLU A 31 18.19 0.28 12.87
CA GLU A 31 17.77 1.03 14.06
C GLU A 31 16.56 0.41 14.77
N GLY A 32 15.96 -0.64 14.20
CA GLY A 32 14.75 -1.29 14.70
C GLY A 32 14.99 -2.66 15.34
N ALA A 33 13.88 -3.34 15.66
CA ALA A 33 13.87 -4.74 16.10
C ALA A 33 14.42 -5.67 15.00
N PRO A 34 14.72 -6.94 15.32
CA PRO A 34 15.14 -7.92 14.32
C PRO A 34 14.21 -7.91 13.10
N VAL A 35 14.81 -7.90 11.91
CA VAL A 35 14.06 -7.77 10.65
C VAL A 35 14.02 -9.12 9.95
N GLU A 36 12.81 -9.63 9.74
CA GLU A 36 12.55 -10.74 8.83
C GLU A 36 12.50 -10.20 7.40
N VAL A 37 13.26 -10.78 6.48
CA VAL A 37 13.29 -10.41 5.07
C VAL A 37 12.61 -11.49 4.24
N ILE A 38 11.58 -11.11 3.52
CA ILE A 38 10.80 -12.00 2.65
C ILE A 38 11.02 -11.52 1.21
N PRO A 39 11.86 -12.24 0.42
CA PRO A 39 12.09 -11.89 -0.97
C PRO A 39 10.84 -12.18 -1.82
N GLY A 40 10.67 -11.41 -2.90
CA GLY A 40 9.56 -11.59 -3.83
C GLY A 40 9.43 -10.42 -4.79
N MET A 41 8.29 -10.30 -5.47
CA MET A 41 7.97 -9.19 -6.36
C MET A 41 8.27 -7.83 -5.72
N PHE A 42 7.87 -7.65 -4.45
CA PHE A 42 8.34 -6.61 -3.54
C PHE A 42 9.11 -7.31 -2.42
N THR A 43 10.35 -6.89 -2.15
CA THR A 43 11.02 -7.36 -0.94
C THR A 43 10.26 -6.80 0.26
N THR A 44 9.78 -7.71 1.10
CA THR A 44 9.04 -7.35 2.30
C THR A 44 9.94 -7.46 3.52
N TYR A 45 9.97 -6.42 4.34
CA TYR A 45 10.67 -6.39 5.61
C TYR A 45 9.65 -6.35 6.74
N ARG A 46 9.75 -7.29 7.67
CA ARG A 46 8.90 -7.35 8.86
C ARG A 46 9.76 -7.08 10.09
N SER A 47 9.42 -6.01 10.83
CA SER A 47 10.09 -5.61 12.07
C SER A 47 9.04 -5.41 13.14
N GLY A 48 8.86 -6.39 14.01
CA GLY A 48 7.78 -6.41 15.00
C GLY A 48 6.40 -6.34 14.34
N LYS A 49 5.66 -5.28 14.62
CA LYS A 49 4.33 -5.00 14.03
C LYS A 49 4.38 -4.24 12.70
N HIS A 50 5.55 -3.71 12.35
CA HIS A 50 5.73 -2.90 11.15
C HIS A 50 6.08 -3.78 9.96
N ILE A 51 5.46 -3.49 8.81
CA ILE A 51 5.69 -4.18 7.55
C ILE A 51 6.00 -3.13 6.50
N TYR A 52 7.13 -3.32 5.82
CA TYR A 52 7.61 -2.44 4.78
C TYR A 52 7.73 -3.19 3.47
N TRP A 53 7.44 -2.51 2.38
CA TRP A 53 7.74 -2.97 1.03
C TRP A 53 8.84 -2.12 0.43
N GLU A 54 9.84 -2.78 -0.12
CA GLU A 54 10.81 -2.18 -1.01
C GLU A 54 10.29 -2.28 -2.42
N ILE A 55 9.98 -1.13 -3.01
CA ILE A 55 9.43 -1.02 -4.35
C ILE A 55 10.56 -0.60 -5.30
N PRO A 56 11.01 -1.49 -6.20
CA PRO A 56 11.97 -1.14 -7.23
C PRO A 56 11.42 -0.06 -8.17
N ASP A 57 12.27 0.88 -8.59
CA ASP A 57 11.87 1.94 -9.52
C ASP A 57 11.40 1.37 -10.89
N SER A 58 11.87 0.16 -11.26
CA SER A 58 11.41 -0.56 -12.45
C SER A 58 9.95 -1.03 -12.38
N LEU A 59 9.35 -1.02 -11.20
CA LEU A 59 7.94 -1.39 -10.98
C LEU A 59 7.02 -0.16 -10.87
N ILE A 60 7.57 1.05 -10.89
CA ILE A 60 6.76 2.27 -10.92
C ILE A 60 6.02 2.37 -12.25
N GLY A 61 4.73 2.72 -12.20
CA GLY A 61 3.86 2.78 -13.38
C GLY A 61 3.35 1.42 -13.89
N ARG A 62 3.87 0.29 -13.38
CA ARG A 62 3.31 -1.02 -13.72
C ARG A 62 1.97 -1.26 -13.06
N GLU A 63 1.09 -1.96 -13.76
CA GLU A 63 -0.20 -2.39 -13.23
C GLU A 63 -0.05 -3.66 -12.40
N PHE A 64 -0.70 -3.67 -11.25
CA PHE A 64 -0.80 -4.82 -10.35
C PHE A 64 -2.27 -5.18 -10.18
N ALA A 65 -2.55 -6.48 -10.13
CA ALA A 65 -3.87 -7.00 -9.82
C ALA A 65 -3.89 -7.54 -8.39
N VAL A 66 -4.93 -7.19 -7.64
CA VAL A 66 -5.19 -7.73 -6.30
C VAL A 66 -6.50 -8.52 -6.33
N THR A 67 -6.45 -9.74 -5.83
CA THR A 67 -7.63 -10.54 -5.52
C THR A 67 -7.65 -10.86 -4.03
N THR A 68 -8.81 -10.77 -3.41
CA THR A 68 -8.99 -11.13 -2.00
C THR A 68 -9.90 -12.34 -1.92
N THR A 69 -9.47 -13.39 -1.22
CA THR A 69 -10.25 -14.61 -1.02
C THR A 69 -10.56 -14.80 0.45
N ILE A 70 -11.81 -15.09 0.78
CA ILE A 70 -12.21 -15.46 2.13
C ILE A 70 -11.78 -16.90 2.37
N LEU A 71 -10.75 -17.10 3.22
CA LEU A 71 -10.27 -18.44 3.56
C LEU A 71 -11.19 -19.14 4.56
N THR A 72 -11.64 -18.39 5.58
CA THR A 72 -12.52 -18.90 6.63
C THR A 72 -13.57 -17.86 6.94
N ALA A 73 -14.83 -18.26 6.85
CA ALA A 73 -15.97 -17.43 7.24
C ALA A 73 -16.50 -17.90 8.60
N PRO A 74 -17.06 -17.00 9.44
CA PRO A 74 -17.72 -17.40 10.69
C PRO A 74 -18.94 -18.26 10.39
N ALA A 75 -19.11 -19.33 11.16
CA ALA A 75 -20.32 -20.12 11.13
C ALA A 75 -21.45 -19.36 11.81
N ARG A 76 -22.53 -19.08 11.08
CA ARG A 76 -23.74 -18.47 11.63
C ARG A 76 -24.93 -19.40 11.41
N PRO A 77 -25.57 -19.89 12.48
CA PRO A 77 -26.76 -20.75 12.38
C PRO A 77 -27.99 -20.02 11.79
N ASP A 78 -28.04 -18.71 12.00
CA ASP A 78 -29.14 -17.83 11.60
C ASP A 78 -28.90 -17.14 10.24
N ARG A 79 -27.93 -17.62 9.48
CA ARG A 79 -27.55 -16.99 8.22
C ARG A 79 -28.64 -17.16 7.18
N ASP A 80 -29.10 -16.05 6.66
CA ASP A 80 -30.01 -16.01 5.55
C ASP A 80 -29.45 -16.72 4.32
N MET A 81 -30.06 -17.82 3.93
CA MET A 81 -29.64 -18.66 2.81
C MET A 81 -29.72 -17.93 1.45
N GLU A 82 -30.40 -16.80 1.38
CA GLU A 82 -30.47 -15.97 0.17
C GLU A 82 -29.23 -15.11 -0.04
N LYS A 83 -28.39 -14.95 0.97
CA LYS A 83 -27.15 -14.18 0.86
C LYS A 83 -26.10 -14.95 0.05
N LYS A 84 -25.73 -14.37 -1.09
CA LYS A 84 -24.86 -15.01 -2.09
C LYS A 84 -23.36 -14.79 -1.86
N PHE A 85 -22.95 -14.12 -0.79
CA PHE A 85 -21.56 -13.74 -0.55
C PHE A 85 -21.16 -13.79 0.93
N GLY A 86 -19.88 -14.01 1.19
CA GLY A 86 -19.29 -14.07 2.53
C GLY A 86 -18.99 -15.48 3.00
N TYR A 87 -18.84 -16.44 2.09
CA TYR A 87 -18.48 -17.83 2.37
C TYR A 87 -17.00 -18.08 2.18
N SER A 88 -16.48 -19.15 2.80
CA SER A 88 -15.13 -19.65 2.48
C SER A 88 -15.04 -20.00 1.00
N GLY A 89 -13.99 -19.48 0.35
CA GLY A 89 -13.78 -19.61 -1.09
C GLY A 89 -14.29 -18.43 -1.91
N ASP A 90 -15.12 -17.56 -1.35
CA ASP A 90 -15.56 -16.35 -2.07
C ASP A 90 -14.38 -15.46 -2.38
N MET A 91 -14.35 -14.95 -3.60
CA MET A 91 -13.27 -14.13 -4.13
C MET A 91 -13.78 -12.76 -4.57
N ILE A 92 -13.01 -11.72 -4.24
CA ILE A 92 -13.25 -10.33 -4.65
C ILE A 92 -12.12 -9.90 -5.56
N GLY A 93 -12.48 -9.20 -6.60
CA GLY A 93 -11.56 -8.67 -7.58
C GLY A 93 -11.58 -9.41 -8.90
N PRO A 94 -10.59 -9.17 -9.77
CA PRO A 94 -9.39 -8.37 -9.49
C PRO A 94 -9.66 -6.87 -9.40
N VAL A 95 -8.95 -6.21 -8.49
CA VAL A 95 -8.82 -4.76 -8.43
C VAL A 95 -7.42 -4.40 -8.91
N PHE A 96 -7.31 -3.36 -9.71
CA PHE A 96 -6.03 -2.95 -10.29
C PHE A 96 -5.50 -1.68 -9.63
N PHE A 97 -4.17 -1.61 -9.48
CA PHE A 97 -3.48 -0.41 -9.02
C PHE A 97 -2.11 -0.28 -9.65
N SER A 98 -1.53 0.91 -9.59
CA SER A 98 -0.13 1.19 -9.91
C SER A 98 0.50 2.06 -8.84
N PHE A 99 1.85 2.05 -8.78
CA PHE A 99 2.61 3.00 -7.96
C PHE A 99 3.02 4.19 -8.80
N ARG A 100 2.85 5.39 -8.26
CA ARG A 100 3.30 6.64 -8.83
C ARG A 100 4.23 7.36 -7.86
N LYS A 101 5.40 7.77 -8.33
CA LYS A 101 6.35 8.55 -7.51
C LYS A 101 6.00 10.03 -7.57
N GLN A 102 5.83 10.65 -6.39
CA GLN A 102 5.51 12.06 -6.28
C GLN A 102 6.33 12.68 -5.14
N GLY A 103 7.47 13.31 -5.49
CA GLY A 103 8.40 13.83 -4.48
C GLY A 103 8.93 12.72 -3.55
N ASP A 104 8.68 12.88 -2.26
CA ASP A 104 9.06 11.92 -1.23
C ASP A 104 7.90 10.96 -0.83
N GLU A 105 6.94 10.78 -1.72
CA GLU A 105 5.82 9.86 -1.53
C GLU A 105 5.74 8.86 -2.69
N LEU A 106 5.25 7.66 -2.38
CA LEU A 106 4.68 6.73 -3.36
C LEU A 106 3.16 6.74 -3.22
N TRP A 107 2.49 7.02 -4.32
CA TRP A 107 1.05 6.99 -4.39
C TRP A 107 0.57 5.68 -4.98
N ILE A 108 -0.43 5.07 -4.36
CA ILE A 108 -1.20 3.97 -4.94
C ILE A 108 -2.36 4.60 -5.70
N VAL A 109 -2.38 4.41 -7.01
CA VAL A 109 -3.35 5.06 -7.90
C VAL A 109 -4.08 4.04 -8.77
N ASP A 110 -5.24 4.42 -9.29
CA ASP A 110 -5.91 3.67 -10.34
C ASP A 110 -5.06 3.72 -11.61
N PRO A 111 -4.74 2.58 -12.25
CA PRO A 111 -3.93 2.52 -13.47
C PRO A 111 -4.53 3.31 -14.64
N LEU A 112 -5.83 3.58 -14.59
CA LEU A 112 -6.52 4.42 -15.56
C LEU A 112 -5.86 5.80 -15.70
N ASN A 113 -5.23 6.31 -14.62
CA ASN A 113 -4.48 7.56 -14.65
C ASN A 113 -3.30 7.52 -15.61
N GLU A 114 -2.51 6.46 -15.56
CA GLU A 114 -1.31 6.32 -16.40
C GLU A 114 -1.71 6.20 -17.87
N ARG A 115 -2.76 5.43 -18.14
CA ARG A 115 -3.29 5.27 -19.51
C ARG A 115 -3.86 6.55 -20.10
N ILE A 116 -4.41 7.45 -19.25
CA ILE A 116 -4.85 8.78 -19.68
C ILE A 116 -3.68 9.68 -20.02
N ILE A 117 -2.61 9.61 -19.22
CA ILE A 117 -1.39 10.39 -19.46
C ILE A 117 -0.73 9.96 -20.77
N GLU A 118 -0.65 8.67 -21.04
CA GLU A 118 -0.10 8.12 -22.28
C GLU A 118 -0.92 8.51 -23.52
N ASN A 119 -2.25 8.53 -23.41
CA ASN A 119 -3.13 8.90 -24.51
C ASN A 119 -4.35 9.72 -24.03
N PRO A 120 -4.20 11.07 -23.90
CA PRO A 120 -5.25 11.93 -23.39
C PRO A 120 -6.54 11.98 -24.27
N ALA A 121 -6.43 11.63 -25.55
CA ALA A 121 -7.56 11.56 -26.48
C ALA A 121 -8.18 10.16 -26.60
N GLY A 122 -7.58 9.16 -25.95
CA GLY A 122 -7.96 7.77 -26.06
C GLY A 122 -9.25 7.39 -25.36
N ILE A 123 -9.62 6.11 -25.49
CA ILE A 123 -10.83 5.55 -24.88
C ILE A 123 -10.81 5.67 -23.34
N TYR A 124 -9.65 5.54 -22.70
CA TYR A 124 -9.50 5.65 -21.25
C TYR A 124 -9.82 7.05 -20.72
N ALA A 125 -9.43 8.11 -21.46
CA ALA A 125 -9.78 9.48 -21.12
C ALA A 125 -11.31 9.69 -21.16
N LYS A 126 -11.99 9.11 -22.15
CA LYS A 126 -13.45 9.15 -22.25
C LYS A 126 -14.13 8.40 -21.10
N ILE A 127 -13.61 7.21 -20.73
CA ILE A 127 -14.11 6.44 -19.58
C ILE A 127 -13.91 7.21 -18.28
N ALA A 128 -12.74 7.84 -18.08
CA ALA A 128 -12.46 8.62 -16.89
C ALA A 128 -13.36 9.86 -16.76
N ALA A 129 -13.62 10.55 -17.87
CA ALA A 129 -14.54 11.69 -17.89
C ALA A 129 -15.97 11.30 -17.47
N GLN A 130 -16.41 10.08 -17.79
CA GLN A 130 -17.70 9.54 -17.38
C GLN A 130 -17.75 9.07 -15.92
N ARG A 131 -16.63 8.56 -15.38
CA ARG A 131 -16.53 8.01 -14.01
C ARG A 131 -16.13 9.04 -12.96
N GLY A 132 -15.82 10.26 -13.36
CA GLY A 132 -15.16 11.25 -12.51
C GLY A 132 -13.65 11.00 -12.40
N ASN A 133 -12.96 11.86 -11.66
CA ASN A 133 -11.50 11.83 -11.55
C ASN A 133 -10.97 10.45 -11.14
N SER A 134 -9.92 10.04 -11.81
CA SER A 134 -9.13 8.86 -11.50
C SER A 134 -8.76 8.79 -10.01
N ARG A 135 -9.01 7.64 -9.39
CA ARG A 135 -8.89 7.49 -7.94
C ARG A 135 -7.43 7.46 -7.50
N LEU A 136 -7.09 8.38 -6.63
CA LEU A 136 -5.96 8.22 -5.72
C LEU A 136 -6.43 7.33 -4.56
N TYR A 137 -5.89 6.13 -4.45
CA TYR A 137 -6.25 5.22 -3.37
C TYR A 137 -5.54 5.58 -2.07
N LYS A 138 -4.21 5.79 -2.11
CA LYS A 138 -3.42 6.10 -0.93
C LYS A 138 -2.13 6.84 -1.27
N ARG A 139 -1.72 7.75 -0.37
CA ARG A 139 -0.38 8.37 -0.36
C ARG A 139 0.43 7.71 0.73
N LEU A 140 1.66 7.31 0.42
CA LEU A 140 2.56 6.62 1.34
C LEU A 140 3.89 7.38 1.37
N PRO A 141 4.30 7.91 2.53
CA PRO A 141 5.59 8.55 2.67
C PRO A 141 6.70 7.49 2.47
N VAL A 142 7.71 7.84 1.70
CA VAL A 142 8.91 7.03 1.55
C VAL A 142 9.71 7.13 2.84
N LYS A 143 9.98 6.00 3.49
CA LYS A 143 10.70 5.91 4.77
C LYS A 143 12.22 5.90 4.58
N ALA A 144 12.68 5.26 3.50
CA ALA A 144 14.08 5.17 3.13
C ALA A 144 14.21 4.94 1.63
N LYS A 145 15.40 5.23 1.07
CA LYS A 145 15.72 5.05 -0.35
C LYS A 145 17.03 4.29 -0.52
N THR A 146 17.13 3.54 -1.62
CA THR A 146 18.40 3.05 -2.17
C THR A 146 18.57 3.57 -3.60
N GLN A 147 19.68 3.21 -4.26
CA GLN A 147 19.82 3.43 -5.69
C GLN A 147 18.84 2.49 -6.43
N GLY A 148 17.69 3.01 -6.84
CA GLY A 148 16.72 2.27 -7.67
C GLY A 148 15.56 1.62 -6.90
N SER A 149 15.37 1.92 -5.61
CA SER A 149 14.18 1.48 -4.88
C SER A 149 13.76 2.46 -3.78
N SER A 150 12.50 2.36 -3.37
CA SER A 150 11.90 3.14 -2.28
C SER A 150 11.23 2.21 -1.26
N LEU A 151 11.48 2.48 0.03
CA LEU A 151 10.86 1.74 1.14
C LEU A 151 9.63 2.49 1.64
N ILE A 152 8.50 1.80 1.72
CA ILE A 152 7.24 2.32 2.26
C ILE A 152 6.72 1.42 3.37
N GLU A 153 6.04 2.01 4.34
CA GLU A 153 5.33 1.26 5.37
C GLU A 153 3.93 0.90 4.87
N ILE A 154 3.61 -0.39 4.80
CA ILE A 154 2.39 -0.89 4.16
C ILE A 154 1.46 -1.65 5.12
N GLY A 155 1.92 -2.02 6.31
CA GLY A 155 1.21 -2.93 7.21
C GLY A 155 -0.23 -2.51 7.52
N GLU A 156 -0.46 -1.25 7.88
CA GLU A 156 -1.81 -0.73 8.16
C GLU A 156 -2.66 -0.63 6.88
N VAL A 157 -2.03 -0.30 5.75
CA VAL A 157 -2.73 -0.23 4.47
C VAL A 157 -3.23 -1.60 4.04
N LEU A 158 -2.43 -2.65 4.22
CA LEU A 158 -2.84 -4.03 3.92
C LEU A 158 -4.04 -4.46 4.75
N LYS A 159 -4.16 -4.00 5.99
CA LYS A 159 -5.27 -4.33 6.87
C LYS A 159 -6.53 -3.52 6.58
N ASP A 160 -6.41 -2.21 6.42
CA ASP A 160 -7.54 -1.28 6.44
C ASP A 160 -7.92 -0.68 5.07
N PHE A 161 -7.04 -0.77 4.09
CA PHE A 161 -7.28 -0.16 2.79
C PHE A 161 -8.23 -1.02 1.93
N PRO A 162 -9.34 -0.47 1.38
CA PRO A 162 -10.34 -1.24 0.63
C PRO A 162 -9.81 -2.00 -0.58
N LEU A 163 -8.65 -1.58 -1.13
CA LEU A 163 -8.00 -2.26 -2.24
C LEU A 163 -7.46 -3.64 -1.85
N PHE A 164 -6.96 -3.78 -0.61
CA PHE A 164 -6.30 -4.98 -0.12
C PHE A 164 -7.17 -5.81 0.82
N THR A 165 -8.26 -5.24 1.31
CA THR A 165 -9.19 -5.91 2.21
C THR A 165 -10.61 -5.91 1.63
N LEU A 166 -11.44 -6.78 2.15
CA LEU A 166 -12.86 -6.77 1.88
C LEU A 166 -13.46 -5.40 2.21
N ASP A 167 -14.30 -4.85 1.34
CA ASP A 167 -15.16 -3.74 1.69
C ASP A 167 -16.17 -4.21 2.75
N ILE A 168 -15.88 -3.80 3.98
CA ILE A 168 -16.48 -4.35 5.18
C ILE A 168 -17.89 -3.81 5.40
N VAL A 169 -18.26 -2.69 4.79
CA VAL A 169 -19.62 -2.19 4.91
C VAL A 169 -20.63 -3.23 4.42
N SER A 170 -20.32 -3.88 3.30
CA SER A 170 -21.13 -5.01 2.82
C SER A 170 -20.96 -6.26 3.66
N PHE A 171 -19.79 -6.44 4.29
CA PHE A 171 -19.44 -7.61 5.09
C PHE A 171 -19.99 -7.50 6.52
N ASP A 172 -19.98 -6.32 7.14
CA ASP A 172 -20.58 -6.05 8.46
C ASP A 172 -22.08 -6.34 8.47
N LEU A 173 -22.78 -6.06 7.38
CA LEU A 173 -24.19 -6.42 7.20
C LEU A 173 -24.43 -7.94 7.20
N LEU A 174 -23.39 -8.72 6.85
CA LEU A 174 -23.50 -10.17 6.69
C LEU A 174 -23.04 -10.96 7.92
N VAL A 175 -22.05 -10.45 8.65
CA VAL A 175 -21.31 -11.26 9.64
C VAL A 175 -21.06 -10.57 11.00
N GLY A 176 -21.42 -9.29 11.16
CA GLY A 176 -21.20 -8.51 12.39
C GLY A 176 -20.05 -7.52 12.28
N SER A 177 -19.83 -6.76 13.33
CA SER A 177 -18.86 -5.66 13.35
C SER A 177 -17.42 -6.15 13.46
N ARG A 178 -16.55 -5.66 12.59
CA ARG A 178 -15.12 -5.98 12.61
C ARG A 178 -14.42 -5.27 13.77
N LEU A 179 -13.54 -6.01 14.45
CA LEU A 179 -12.65 -5.49 15.48
C LEU A 179 -11.30 -5.12 14.83
N LYS A 180 -11.23 -3.96 14.18
CA LYS A 180 -10.07 -3.51 13.39
C LYS A 180 -8.77 -3.50 14.17
N GLU A 181 -8.81 -3.17 15.45
CA GLU A 181 -7.66 -3.14 16.35
C GLU A 181 -7.04 -4.52 16.61
N LYS A 182 -7.80 -5.58 16.34
CA LYS A 182 -7.37 -6.98 16.47
C LYS A 182 -6.94 -7.62 15.16
N ASP A 183 -7.07 -6.89 14.06
CA ASP A 183 -6.61 -7.41 12.77
C ASP A 183 -5.10 -7.58 12.76
N CYS A 184 -4.63 -8.72 12.27
CA CYS A 184 -3.21 -8.97 12.16
C CYS A 184 -2.86 -9.69 10.86
N ILE A 185 -1.68 -9.38 10.35
CA ILE A 185 -1.09 -10.09 9.22
C ILE A 185 -0.40 -11.32 9.77
N LYS A 186 -0.95 -12.50 9.48
CA LYS A 186 -0.46 -13.80 9.96
C LYS A 186 0.76 -14.25 9.20
N GLU A 187 0.71 -14.16 7.89
CA GLU A 187 1.75 -14.70 7.01
C GLU A 187 1.89 -13.83 5.76
N ILE A 188 3.11 -13.71 5.27
CA ILE A 188 3.41 -13.14 3.96
C ILE A 188 4.31 -14.12 3.24
N LYS A 189 3.97 -14.45 1.98
CA LYS A 189 4.80 -15.27 1.09
C LYS A 189 5.11 -14.48 -0.17
N GLY A 190 6.41 -14.29 -0.44
CA GLY A 190 6.92 -13.65 -1.64
C GLY A 190 7.20 -14.66 -2.74
N TYR A 191 6.89 -14.27 -3.97
CA TYR A 191 7.23 -14.97 -5.22
C TYR A 191 7.68 -13.92 -6.23
N ASP A 192 8.38 -14.32 -7.27
CA ASP A 192 8.94 -13.40 -8.27
C ASP A 192 7.89 -12.50 -8.94
N ASN A 193 6.67 -13.00 -9.12
CA ASN A 193 5.59 -12.30 -9.82
C ASN A 193 4.34 -12.04 -8.96
N ARG A 194 4.36 -12.39 -7.69
CA ARG A 194 3.21 -12.19 -6.79
C ARG A 194 3.62 -12.12 -5.33
N LEU A 195 2.74 -11.56 -4.54
CA LEU A 195 2.81 -11.57 -3.07
C LEU A 195 1.49 -12.12 -2.53
N LEU A 196 1.59 -13.02 -1.57
CA LEU A 196 0.43 -13.56 -0.85
C LEU A 196 0.46 -13.05 0.58
N VAL A 197 -0.64 -12.42 1.01
CA VAL A 197 -0.78 -11.88 2.37
C VAL A 197 -1.98 -12.54 3.03
N HIS A 198 -1.73 -13.24 4.13
CA HIS A 198 -2.78 -13.83 4.95
C HIS A 198 -3.10 -12.90 6.12
N ILE A 199 -4.32 -12.37 6.13
CA ILE A 199 -4.81 -11.45 7.15
C ILE A 199 -5.85 -12.18 8.00
N LEU A 200 -5.69 -12.14 9.32
CA LEU A 200 -6.72 -12.55 10.26
C LEU A 200 -7.50 -11.29 10.66
N SER A 201 -8.77 -11.28 10.39
CA SER A 201 -9.72 -10.27 10.84
C SER A 201 -10.68 -10.91 11.85
N LEU A 202 -10.85 -10.27 13.01
CA LEU A 202 -11.79 -10.73 14.03
C LEU A 202 -13.09 -9.93 13.93
N ILE A 203 -14.19 -10.64 14.09
CA ILE A 203 -15.54 -10.08 13.97
C ILE A 203 -16.24 -10.30 15.30
N HIS A 204 -16.88 -9.25 15.82
CA HIS A 204 -17.77 -9.35 16.97
C HIS A 204 -19.13 -9.90 16.46
N ILE A 205 -19.52 -11.04 16.98
CA ILE A 205 -20.80 -11.70 16.68
C ILE A 205 -21.82 -11.28 17.75
#